data_7c07085e6b30deb4c6e2f644fa7667dd
#
_entry.id   7c07085e6b30deb4c6e2f644fa7667dd
#
_cell.length_a   1.000
_cell.length_b   1.000
_cell.length_c   1.000
_cell.angle_alpha   90.00
_cell.angle_beta   90.00
_cell.angle_gamma   90.00
#
_symmetry.space_group_name_H-M   'P 1'
#
loop_
_entity.id
_entity.type
_entity.pdbx_description
1 polymer ?
#
loop_
_entity_poly.entity_id
_entity_poly.type
_entity_poly.pdbx_seq_one_letter_code
_entity_poly.pdbx_strand_id
1 'polypeptide(L)'
;MTSNPKRYRFSEAPIWKVQREYYEEKGTRAWNNDQVPQYITSNPMIAAAYAEMIFGFLQDRVNRGDGSEPVHIVELGAGAGRLAFHLLNELCQLVDYVGISLPPFRYIMTDLAMDNVMAWKAHPALQTFIAEGLLDFAQFDAVHDSELNLIVTGTTIREGDLNQPLILIANYFFDSIPQELIYIGEGKVYETDVYVEQPEHHDSLQPAEWLDQIHLSYEHRRAPEYEQETYPYRNVISIYQEQLEDSHILFPAAGIACLERLNRLSPSGFLLITADKGDHLLDSWAFAEPPELILHGSFSLTANYHAMKYVYEQKGAEALFPPHHYKNINVGCILYLDKPLDYHHLRLAYRRCIERFGPDDFFNMKGWVDRNLDSMELQQILSFWRLGGYDAEFFIQSTKRISSLLPESNEDEKQDLLSGIQRMWSSYYVMEQRYDLALDAGLILFEMDMYEPSKYYLEISVHEEQDEVVSTVFYCLAICCFELDFIEDAKRYLQKLLELEPDNEEALAMMSY
;
A
#
# COMPACT_ATOMS: atom_id res chain seq x y z
N MET A 1 22.34 -7.96 37.30
CA MET A 1 21.57 -9.20 37.56
C MET A 1 20.66 -9.38 36.38
N THR A 2 21.01 -10.26 35.45
CA THR A 2 20.14 -10.59 34.32
C THR A 2 18.85 -11.20 34.91
N SER A 3 17.71 -10.51 34.72
CA SER A 3 16.42 -11.07 35.07
C SER A 3 16.23 -12.35 34.26
N ASN A 4 15.76 -13.43 34.90
CA ASN A 4 15.40 -14.63 34.15
C ASN A 4 14.44 -14.23 33.02
N PRO A 5 14.68 -14.67 31.77
CA PRO A 5 13.80 -14.36 30.66
C PRO A 5 12.36 -14.80 31.00
N LYS A 6 11.42 -13.90 30.78
CA LYS A 6 10.01 -14.15 31.09
C LYS A 6 9.35 -14.87 29.91
N ARG A 7 8.60 -15.91 30.20
CA ARG A 7 7.90 -16.75 29.24
C ARG A 7 6.54 -16.18 28.87
N TYR A 8 6.20 -16.21 27.58
CA TYR A 8 4.92 -15.76 27.03
C TYR A 8 4.43 -16.73 25.95
N ARG A 9 3.14 -16.77 25.70
CA ARG A 9 2.62 -17.22 24.42
C ARG A 9 3.09 -16.23 23.35
N PHE A 10 3.37 -16.71 22.14
CA PHE A 10 3.90 -15.82 21.08
C PHE A 10 2.96 -14.66 20.80
N SER A 11 1.63 -14.91 20.70
CA SER A 11 0.61 -13.88 20.49
C SER A 11 0.47 -12.85 21.64
N GLU A 12 1.01 -13.14 22.83
CA GLU A 12 0.97 -12.29 24.02
C GLU A 12 2.35 -11.69 24.35
N ALA A 13 3.36 -11.94 23.49
CA ALA A 13 4.71 -11.47 23.74
C ALA A 13 4.80 -9.92 23.68
N PRO A 14 5.69 -9.31 24.49
CA PRO A 14 5.83 -7.84 24.54
C PRO A 14 6.16 -7.18 23.19
N ILE A 15 6.71 -7.94 22.24
CA ILE A 15 7.03 -7.45 20.89
C ILE A 15 5.83 -6.80 20.20
N TRP A 16 4.63 -7.35 20.36
CA TRP A 16 3.40 -6.83 19.77
C TRP A 16 2.98 -5.48 20.36
N LYS A 17 3.22 -5.30 21.66
CA LYS A 17 2.97 -4.02 22.32
C LYS A 17 3.95 -2.96 21.81
N VAL A 18 5.25 -3.30 21.71
CA VAL A 18 6.29 -2.38 21.23
C VAL A 18 6.07 -2.01 19.75
N GLN A 19 5.66 -2.97 18.92
CA GLN A 19 5.27 -2.71 17.54
C GLN A 19 4.11 -1.71 17.45
N ARG A 20 3.08 -1.91 18.27
CA ARG A 20 1.94 -1.00 18.35
C ARG A 20 2.38 0.41 18.74
N GLU A 21 3.18 0.54 19.80
CA GLU A 21 3.75 1.81 20.27
C GLU A 21 4.56 2.51 19.17
N TYR A 22 5.32 1.74 18.35
CA TYR A 22 6.06 2.27 17.21
C TYR A 22 5.12 2.97 16.20
N TYR A 23 4.05 2.30 15.76
CA TYR A 23 3.11 2.88 14.80
C TYR A 23 2.31 4.04 15.37
N GLU A 24 1.89 3.97 16.64
CA GLU A 24 1.20 5.07 17.34
C GLU A 24 2.10 6.31 17.47
N GLU A 25 3.41 6.13 17.73
CA GLU A 25 4.39 7.24 17.87
C GLU A 25 4.78 7.84 16.52
N LYS A 26 5.04 7.01 15.53
CA LYS A 26 5.53 7.46 14.22
C LYS A 26 4.41 8.05 13.35
N GLY A 27 3.20 7.51 13.44
CA GLY A 27 2.10 7.89 12.56
C GLY A 27 2.51 7.73 11.09
N THR A 28 2.06 8.63 10.21
CA THR A 28 2.40 8.63 8.78
C THR A 28 3.90 8.67 8.49
N ARG A 29 4.71 9.18 9.42
CA ARG A 29 6.18 9.23 9.29
C ARG A 29 6.85 7.86 9.28
N ALA A 30 6.17 6.79 9.72
CA ALA A 30 6.70 5.43 9.64
C ALA A 30 7.08 5.03 8.20
N TRP A 31 6.44 5.64 7.21
CA TRP A 31 6.62 5.33 5.79
C TRP A 31 7.44 6.37 5.01
N ASN A 32 7.91 7.47 5.65
CA ASN A 32 8.59 8.57 4.97
C ASN A 32 10.03 8.30 4.56
N ASN A 33 10.70 7.30 5.13
CA ASN A 33 12.14 7.04 4.95
C ASN A 33 12.42 5.65 4.35
N ASP A 34 11.45 5.03 3.68
CA ASP A 34 11.54 3.65 3.16
C ASP A 34 11.92 2.60 4.22
N GLN A 35 11.84 2.95 5.50
CA GLN A 35 12.13 2.02 6.59
C GLN A 35 11.08 0.92 6.64
N VAL A 36 9.79 1.30 6.66
CA VAL A 36 8.68 0.35 6.55
C VAL A 36 8.31 0.19 5.08
N PRO A 37 8.38 -1.04 4.52
CA PRO A 37 8.03 -1.29 3.13
C PRO A 37 6.57 -0.91 2.86
N GLN A 38 6.30 -0.07 1.86
CA GLN A 38 4.94 0.30 1.46
C GLN A 38 4.74 0.37 -0.05
N TYR A 39 5.81 0.70 -0.79
CA TYR A 39 5.71 1.01 -2.22
C TYR A 39 5.07 -0.12 -3.03
N ILE A 40 5.44 -1.38 -2.74
CA ILE A 40 4.91 -2.55 -3.45
C ILE A 40 3.39 -2.67 -3.31
N THR A 41 2.83 -2.28 -2.17
CA THR A 41 1.39 -2.42 -1.88
C THR A 41 0.58 -1.15 -2.05
N SER A 42 1.19 -0.02 -2.46
CA SER A 42 0.54 1.28 -2.50
C SER A 42 0.75 2.07 -3.80
N ASN A 43 1.36 1.46 -4.84
CA ASN A 43 1.62 2.12 -6.12
C ASN A 43 0.42 2.03 -7.08
N PRO A 44 0.42 2.81 -8.18
CA PRO A 44 -0.69 2.81 -9.15
C PRO A 44 -0.97 1.46 -9.79
N MET A 45 0.04 0.60 -9.99
CA MET A 45 -0.14 -0.71 -10.64
C MET A 45 -1.01 -1.66 -9.79
N ILE A 46 -0.74 -1.77 -8.47
CA ILE A 46 -1.56 -2.60 -7.59
C ILE A 46 -2.94 -1.98 -7.39
N ALA A 47 -3.02 -0.65 -7.32
CA ALA A 47 -4.28 0.06 -7.21
C ALA A 47 -5.18 -0.19 -8.42
N ALA A 48 -4.63 -0.17 -9.65
CA ALA A 48 -5.36 -0.49 -10.87
C ALA A 48 -5.85 -1.95 -10.87
N ALA A 49 -5.01 -2.91 -10.44
CA ALA A 49 -5.42 -4.30 -10.31
C ALA A 49 -6.59 -4.48 -9.33
N TYR A 50 -6.57 -3.78 -8.20
CA TYR A 50 -7.65 -3.81 -7.21
C TYR A 50 -8.91 -3.10 -7.72
N ALA A 51 -8.77 -1.97 -8.41
CA ALA A 51 -9.89 -1.26 -9.02
C ALA A 51 -10.63 -2.12 -10.03
N GLU A 52 -9.91 -2.86 -10.90
CA GLU A 52 -10.51 -3.84 -11.83
C GLU A 52 -11.26 -4.96 -11.10
N MET A 53 -10.71 -5.48 -10.01
CA MET A 53 -11.37 -6.51 -9.21
C MET A 53 -12.64 -5.98 -8.53
N ILE A 54 -12.58 -4.80 -7.93
CA ILE A 54 -13.73 -4.15 -7.27
C ILE A 54 -14.78 -3.78 -8.31
N PHE A 55 -14.39 -3.23 -9.45
CA PHE A 55 -15.29 -2.94 -10.56
C PHE A 55 -16.03 -4.20 -11.02
N GLY A 56 -15.29 -5.32 -11.21
CA GLY A 56 -15.87 -6.62 -11.54
C GLY A 56 -16.85 -7.12 -10.47
N PHE A 57 -16.53 -6.94 -9.19
CA PHE A 57 -17.44 -7.27 -8.10
C PHE A 57 -18.73 -6.43 -8.16
N LEU A 58 -18.61 -5.12 -8.37
CA LEU A 58 -19.79 -4.25 -8.49
C LEU A 58 -20.69 -4.63 -9.68
N GLN A 59 -20.10 -5.02 -10.82
CA GLN A 59 -20.84 -5.56 -11.97
C GLN A 59 -21.59 -6.84 -11.61
N ASP A 60 -20.95 -7.77 -10.89
CA ASP A 60 -21.58 -9.00 -10.44
C ASP A 60 -22.73 -8.72 -9.49
N ARG A 61 -22.66 -7.68 -8.64
CA ARG A 61 -23.77 -7.25 -7.78
C ARG A 61 -24.98 -6.76 -8.60
N VAL A 62 -24.74 -5.95 -9.64
CA VAL A 62 -25.81 -5.53 -10.56
C VAL A 62 -26.48 -6.73 -11.22
N ASN A 63 -25.69 -7.67 -11.74
CA ASN A 63 -26.22 -8.86 -12.43
C ASN A 63 -27.06 -9.77 -11.51
N ARG A 64 -26.79 -9.71 -10.20
CA ARG A 64 -27.56 -10.43 -9.17
C ARG A 64 -28.81 -9.68 -8.71
N GLY A 65 -29.04 -8.47 -9.19
CA GLY A 65 -30.17 -7.63 -8.82
C GLY A 65 -30.00 -6.79 -7.54
N ASP A 66 -28.79 -6.70 -7.02
CA ASP A 66 -28.46 -6.07 -5.74
C ASP A 66 -27.81 -4.69 -5.91
N GLY A 67 -28.19 -3.93 -6.93
CA GLY A 67 -27.50 -2.69 -7.34
C GLY A 67 -27.93 -1.40 -6.63
N SER A 68 -28.83 -1.41 -5.66
CA SER A 68 -29.45 -0.18 -5.12
C SER A 68 -28.79 0.39 -3.86
N GLU A 69 -28.14 -0.43 -3.05
CA GLU A 69 -27.52 0.01 -1.80
C GLU A 69 -26.00 0.13 -1.90
N PRO A 70 -25.38 1.02 -1.10
CA PRO A 70 -23.94 1.23 -1.18
C PRO A 70 -23.13 0.00 -0.71
N VAL A 71 -22.08 -0.32 -1.45
CA VAL A 71 -21.04 -1.27 -1.07
C VAL A 71 -19.98 -0.54 -0.28
N HIS A 72 -19.61 -1.07 0.90
CA HIS A 72 -18.56 -0.49 1.72
C HIS A 72 -17.24 -1.21 1.48
N ILE A 73 -16.21 -0.44 1.17
CA ILE A 73 -14.81 -0.88 0.98
C ILE A 73 -14.04 -0.43 2.22
N VAL A 74 -13.53 -1.37 3.00
CA VAL A 74 -12.80 -1.08 4.24
C VAL A 74 -11.35 -1.49 4.07
N GLU A 75 -10.45 -0.52 4.11
CA GLU A 75 -9.00 -0.76 4.11
C GLU A 75 -8.50 -0.86 5.54
N LEU A 76 -7.87 -1.98 5.87
CA LEU A 76 -7.31 -2.27 7.18
C LEU A 76 -5.83 -1.88 7.21
N GLY A 77 -5.46 -0.97 8.10
CA GLY A 77 -4.08 -0.49 8.20
C GLY A 77 -3.66 0.34 6.98
N ALA A 78 -4.42 1.38 6.63
CA ALA A 78 -4.19 2.18 5.43
C ALA A 78 -2.87 2.99 5.45
N GLY A 79 -2.19 3.08 6.58
CA GLY A 79 -0.86 3.64 6.72
C GLY A 79 -0.74 5.07 6.20
N ALA A 80 0.06 5.27 5.15
CA ALA A 80 0.21 6.59 4.53
C ALA A 80 -1.03 7.07 3.74
N GLY A 81 -1.98 6.18 3.41
CA GLY A 81 -3.19 6.51 2.64
C GLY A 81 -3.00 6.53 1.12
N ARG A 82 -1.82 6.20 0.63
CA ARG A 82 -1.47 6.26 -0.80
C ARG A 82 -2.28 5.27 -1.64
N LEU A 83 -2.49 4.03 -1.13
CA LEU A 83 -3.29 3.04 -1.85
C LEU A 83 -4.72 3.52 -2.06
N ALA A 84 -5.37 4.01 -1.00
CA ALA A 84 -6.74 4.53 -1.08
C ALA A 84 -6.89 5.61 -2.16
N PHE A 85 -5.94 6.54 -2.22
CA PHE A 85 -5.92 7.60 -3.22
C PHE A 85 -5.84 7.05 -4.64
N HIS A 86 -4.85 6.20 -4.94
CA HIS A 86 -4.69 5.63 -6.27
C HIS A 86 -5.87 4.74 -6.66
N LEU A 87 -6.38 3.93 -5.72
CA LEU A 87 -7.50 3.03 -5.97
C LEU A 87 -8.78 3.80 -6.26
N LEU A 88 -9.09 4.84 -5.48
CA LEU A 88 -10.26 5.68 -5.72
C LEU A 88 -10.18 6.39 -7.06
N ASN A 89 -9.01 6.95 -7.43
CA ASN A 89 -8.80 7.55 -8.75
C ASN A 89 -9.07 6.55 -9.88
N GLU A 90 -8.47 5.37 -9.83
CA GLU A 90 -8.64 4.34 -10.85
C GLU A 90 -10.09 3.84 -10.91
N LEU A 91 -10.70 3.56 -9.77
CA LEU A 91 -12.07 3.05 -9.71
C LEU A 91 -13.07 4.08 -10.26
N CYS A 92 -12.94 5.37 -9.90
CA CYS A 92 -13.79 6.43 -10.44
C CYS A 92 -13.59 6.58 -11.95
N GLN A 93 -12.36 6.57 -12.45
CA GLN A 93 -12.08 6.62 -13.88
C GLN A 93 -12.68 5.42 -14.64
N LEU A 94 -12.59 4.20 -14.09
CA LEU A 94 -13.22 3.02 -14.68
C LEU A 94 -14.75 3.15 -14.75
N VAL A 95 -15.38 3.61 -13.66
CA VAL A 95 -16.84 3.82 -13.60
C VAL A 95 -17.27 4.84 -14.65
N ASP A 96 -16.59 5.96 -14.75
CA ASP A 96 -16.89 7.02 -15.71
C ASP A 96 -16.65 6.57 -17.16
N TYR A 97 -15.56 5.87 -17.41
CA TYR A 97 -15.20 5.39 -18.75
C TYR A 97 -16.21 4.37 -19.29
N VAL A 98 -16.62 3.44 -18.45
CA VAL A 98 -17.58 2.39 -18.88
C VAL A 98 -19.00 2.92 -18.95
N GLY A 99 -19.38 3.90 -18.11
CA GLY A 99 -20.66 4.59 -18.15
C GLY A 99 -21.89 3.71 -17.84
N ILE A 100 -21.70 2.57 -17.14
CA ILE A 100 -22.79 1.70 -16.70
C ILE A 100 -23.24 2.06 -15.29
N SER A 101 -24.50 1.80 -14.98
CA SER A 101 -25.02 1.97 -13.63
C SER A 101 -24.49 0.87 -12.71
N LEU A 102 -23.67 1.23 -11.75
CA LEU A 102 -23.14 0.35 -10.70
C LEU A 102 -23.77 0.70 -9.34
N PRO A 103 -23.70 -0.21 -8.32
CA PRO A 103 -24.05 0.15 -6.96
C PRO A 103 -23.17 1.32 -6.50
N PRO A 104 -23.71 2.28 -5.75
CA PRO A 104 -22.86 3.26 -5.09
C PRO A 104 -21.87 2.56 -4.16
N PHE A 105 -20.70 3.16 -3.95
CA PHE A 105 -19.72 2.62 -3.02
C PHE A 105 -19.20 3.71 -2.08
N ARG A 106 -18.69 3.28 -0.93
CA ARG A 106 -18.01 4.15 0.02
C ARG A 106 -16.73 3.47 0.49
N TYR A 107 -15.62 4.18 0.40
CA TYR A 107 -14.33 3.74 0.90
C TYR A 107 -14.13 4.23 2.34
N ILE A 108 -13.68 3.35 3.22
CA ILE A 108 -13.39 3.64 4.62
C ILE A 108 -11.94 3.24 4.89
N MET A 109 -11.08 4.23 5.07
CA MET A 109 -9.71 3.99 5.50
C MET A 109 -9.68 3.78 7.00
N THR A 110 -8.98 2.74 7.46
CA THR A 110 -8.82 2.48 8.89
C THR A 110 -7.37 2.31 9.28
N ASP A 111 -7.03 2.73 10.49
CA ASP A 111 -5.72 2.51 11.10
C ASP A 111 -5.83 2.46 12.62
N LEU A 112 -4.82 1.86 13.25
CA LEU A 112 -4.66 1.83 14.69
C LEU A 112 -4.36 3.24 15.24
N ALA A 113 -3.46 3.98 14.55
CA ALA A 113 -3.01 5.30 14.96
C ALA A 113 -4.00 6.39 14.57
N MET A 114 -4.56 7.11 15.57
CA MET A 114 -5.46 8.24 15.31
C MET A 114 -4.76 9.36 14.54
N ASP A 115 -3.46 9.54 14.72
CA ASP A 115 -2.68 10.56 14.02
C ASP A 115 -2.70 10.33 12.50
N ASN A 116 -2.65 9.07 12.03
CA ASN A 116 -2.83 8.73 10.62
C ASN A 116 -4.19 9.16 10.11
N VAL A 117 -5.24 8.85 10.86
CA VAL A 117 -6.62 9.19 10.51
C VAL A 117 -6.82 10.71 10.39
N MET A 118 -6.22 11.48 11.30
CA MET A 118 -6.29 12.94 11.26
C MET A 118 -5.46 13.53 10.11
N ALA A 119 -4.31 12.94 9.78
CA ALA A 119 -3.49 13.33 8.66
C ALA A 119 -4.25 13.14 7.32
N TRP A 120 -4.90 11.98 7.12
CA TRP A 120 -5.71 11.74 5.91
C TRP A 120 -6.87 12.72 5.77
N LYS A 121 -7.56 13.00 6.88
CA LYS A 121 -8.67 13.96 6.88
C LYS A 121 -8.23 15.36 6.43
N ALA A 122 -6.98 15.74 6.71
CA ALA A 122 -6.40 17.03 6.32
C ALA A 122 -5.71 16.99 4.94
N HIS A 123 -5.46 15.80 4.37
CA HIS A 123 -4.65 15.64 3.16
C HIS A 123 -5.34 16.24 1.93
N PRO A 124 -4.70 17.17 1.17
CA PRO A 124 -5.32 17.88 0.05
C PRO A 124 -5.84 16.94 -1.04
N ALA A 125 -5.09 15.89 -1.39
CA ALA A 125 -5.46 14.94 -2.44
C ALA A 125 -6.74 14.13 -2.13
N LEU A 126 -7.13 14.02 -0.85
CA LEU A 126 -8.33 13.26 -0.45
C LEU A 126 -9.59 14.12 -0.34
N GLN A 127 -9.47 15.45 -0.40
CA GLN A 127 -10.60 16.37 -0.15
C GLN A 127 -11.76 16.21 -1.13
N THR A 128 -11.47 15.95 -2.39
CA THR A 128 -12.50 15.74 -3.42
C THR A 128 -13.35 14.52 -3.09
N PHE A 129 -12.73 13.38 -2.74
CA PHE A 129 -13.46 12.17 -2.39
C PHE A 129 -14.28 12.31 -1.12
N ILE A 130 -13.78 13.09 -0.14
CA ILE A 130 -14.53 13.43 1.07
C ILE A 130 -15.77 14.25 0.71
N ALA A 131 -15.59 15.30 -0.10
CA ALA A 131 -16.68 16.21 -0.49
C ALA A 131 -17.78 15.50 -1.32
N GLU A 132 -17.39 14.53 -2.13
CA GLU A 132 -18.31 13.68 -2.91
C GLU A 132 -18.98 12.58 -2.08
N GLY A 133 -18.58 12.39 -0.81
CA GLY A 133 -19.12 11.36 0.08
C GLY A 133 -18.65 9.95 -0.24
N LEU A 134 -17.58 9.82 -1.04
CA LEU A 134 -16.96 8.54 -1.41
C LEU A 134 -16.00 8.02 -0.35
N LEU A 135 -15.44 8.89 0.50
CA LEU A 135 -14.40 8.56 1.46
C LEU A 135 -14.77 8.95 2.89
N ASP A 136 -14.54 8.03 3.82
CA ASP A 136 -14.63 8.24 5.26
C ASP A 136 -13.46 7.56 5.98
N PHE A 137 -13.31 7.80 7.27
CA PHE A 137 -12.19 7.32 8.07
C PHE A 137 -12.68 6.75 9.39
N ALA A 138 -11.97 5.76 9.93
CA ALA A 138 -12.18 5.29 11.29
C ALA A 138 -10.85 4.89 11.95
N GLN A 139 -10.70 5.16 13.25
CA GLN A 139 -9.70 4.44 14.03
C GLN A 139 -10.21 3.02 14.25
N PHE A 140 -9.34 2.01 14.06
CA PHE A 140 -9.73 0.63 14.20
C PHE A 140 -8.59 -0.23 14.73
N ASP A 141 -8.83 -0.90 15.85
CA ASP A 141 -7.94 -1.90 16.41
C ASP A 141 -8.37 -3.31 15.94
N ALA A 142 -7.56 -3.91 15.10
CA ALA A 142 -7.82 -5.24 14.53
C ALA A 142 -7.97 -6.36 15.57
N VAL A 143 -7.44 -6.18 16.77
CA VAL A 143 -7.51 -7.19 17.85
C VAL A 143 -8.79 -7.07 18.66
N HIS A 144 -9.30 -5.84 18.86
CA HIS A 144 -10.34 -5.56 19.84
C HIS A 144 -11.65 -5.05 19.26
N ASP A 145 -11.60 -4.25 18.18
CA ASP A 145 -12.79 -3.55 17.69
C ASP A 145 -13.72 -4.46 16.87
N SER A 146 -15.02 -4.16 16.93
CA SER A 146 -16.08 -4.88 16.24
C SER A 146 -17.08 -3.97 15.54
N GLU A 147 -16.88 -2.64 15.61
CA GLU A 147 -17.68 -1.62 14.93
C GLU A 147 -16.78 -0.55 14.33
N LEU A 148 -17.29 0.24 13.38
CA LEU A 148 -16.56 1.31 12.73
C LEU A 148 -17.19 2.65 13.07
N ASN A 149 -16.45 3.50 13.80
CA ASN A 149 -16.85 4.85 14.16
C ASN A 149 -16.34 5.83 13.09
N LEU A 150 -17.20 6.23 12.16
CA LEU A 150 -16.85 7.05 11.01
C LEU A 150 -16.68 8.53 11.42
N ILE A 151 -15.56 9.14 11.01
CA ILE A 151 -15.14 10.47 11.47
C ILE A 151 -15.72 11.61 10.61
N VAL A 152 -15.93 11.39 9.32
CA VAL A 152 -16.48 12.42 8.43
C VAL A 152 -17.99 12.52 8.62
N THR A 153 -18.69 11.39 8.51
CA THR A 153 -20.16 11.35 8.67
C THR A 153 -20.64 11.38 10.12
N GLY A 154 -19.77 11.04 11.08
CA GLY A 154 -20.15 10.93 12.49
C GLY A 154 -21.09 9.76 12.81
N THR A 155 -21.20 8.78 11.91
CA THR A 155 -22.05 7.59 12.07
C THR A 155 -21.21 6.41 12.56
N THR A 156 -21.86 5.43 13.21
CA THR A 156 -21.21 4.17 13.59
C THR A 156 -21.86 3.02 12.84
N ILE A 157 -21.04 2.18 12.21
CA ILE A 157 -21.48 0.92 11.57
C ILE A 157 -21.34 -0.21 12.59
N ARG A 158 -22.45 -0.88 12.89
CA ARG A 158 -22.56 -1.97 13.86
C ARG A 158 -22.98 -3.29 13.20
N GLU A 159 -23.01 -4.34 14.00
CA GLU A 159 -23.48 -5.65 13.58
C GLU A 159 -24.86 -5.56 12.91
N GLY A 160 -24.95 -6.06 11.67
CA GLY A 160 -26.16 -6.12 10.86
C GLY A 160 -26.58 -4.82 10.17
N ASP A 161 -25.80 -3.73 10.27
CA ASP A 161 -26.17 -2.45 9.66
C ASP A 161 -26.02 -2.45 8.12
N LEU A 162 -25.19 -3.35 7.56
CA LEU A 162 -24.89 -3.39 6.14
C LEU A 162 -25.63 -4.54 5.45
N ASN A 163 -26.34 -4.23 4.36
CA ASN A 163 -27.05 -5.23 3.56
C ASN A 163 -26.20 -5.79 2.41
N GLN A 164 -25.30 -4.96 1.85
CA GLN A 164 -24.35 -5.39 0.83
C GLN A 164 -23.13 -6.07 1.47
N PRO A 165 -22.51 -7.07 0.80
CA PRO A 165 -21.25 -7.62 1.26
C PRO A 165 -20.18 -6.54 1.43
N LEU A 166 -19.30 -6.72 2.42
CA LEU A 166 -18.13 -5.87 2.58
C LEU A 166 -17.05 -6.20 1.55
N ILE A 167 -16.30 -5.20 1.11
CA ILE A 167 -14.99 -5.41 0.50
C ILE A 167 -13.96 -5.02 1.54
N LEU A 168 -13.08 -5.95 1.89
CA LEU A 168 -11.98 -5.77 2.84
C LEU A 168 -10.68 -5.74 2.07
N ILE A 169 -9.84 -4.72 2.28
CA ILE A 169 -8.49 -4.63 1.75
C ILE A 169 -7.53 -4.70 2.91
N ALA A 170 -6.55 -5.62 2.85
CA ALA A 170 -5.61 -5.87 3.91
C ALA A 170 -4.21 -6.14 3.33
N ASN A 171 -3.41 -5.09 3.16
CA ASN A 171 -2.05 -5.17 2.63
C ASN A 171 -1.03 -4.97 3.74
N TYR A 172 -0.01 -5.85 3.84
CA TYR A 172 0.96 -5.84 4.94
C TYR A 172 0.30 -5.75 6.31
N PHE A 173 -0.81 -6.49 6.44
CA PHE A 173 -1.66 -6.45 7.63
C PHE A 173 -1.55 -7.72 8.47
N PHE A 174 -1.67 -8.90 7.83
CA PHE A 174 -1.66 -10.17 8.56
C PHE A 174 -0.27 -10.57 9.05
N ASP A 175 0.79 -10.04 8.45
CA ASP A 175 2.18 -10.19 8.90
C ASP A 175 2.52 -9.29 10.10
N SER A 176 1.67 -8.28 10.38
CA SER A 176 1.92 -7.19 11.32
C SER A 176 0.99 -7.20 12.55
N ILE A 177 0.12 -8.19 12.70
CA ILE A 177 -0.77 -8.36 13.86
C ILE A 177 -0.44 -9.64 14.63
N PRO A 178 -0.84 -9.77 15.91
CA PRO A 178 -0.49 -10.92 16.75
C PRO A 178 -0.85 -12.27 16.12
N GLN A 179 0.11 -13.19 16.12
CA GLN A 179 -0.05 -14.55 15.64
C GLN A 179 0.23 -15.55 16.75
N GLU A 180 -0.40 -16.71 16.71
CA GLU A 180 -0.01 -17.85 17.55
C GLU A 180 1.17 -18.57 16.89
N LEU A 181 2.05 -19.18 17.67
CA LEU A 181 3.15 -19.99 17.18
C LEU A 181 2.96 -21.44 17.62
N ILE A 182 2.73 -22.31 16.66
CA ILE A 182 2.48 -23.73 16.86
C ILE A 182 3.64 -24.52 16.29
N TYR A 183 4.06 -25.59 16.97
CA TYR A 183 5.02 -26.56 16.45
C TYR A 183 4.36 -27.90 16.23
N ILE A 184 4.61 -28.49 15.07
CA ILE A 184 4.18 -29.85 14.71
C ILE A 184 5.40 -30.74 14.72
N GLY A 185 5.36 -31.79 15.59
CA GLY A 185 6.40 -32.78 15.66
C GLY A 185 5.84 -34.15 16.10
N GLU A 186 6.32 -35.24 15.51
CA GLU A 186 5.86 -36.61 15.78
C GLU A 186 4.33 -36.79 15.69
N GLY A 187 3.68 -36.07 14.76
CA GLY A 187 2.22 -36.05 14.58
C GLY A 187 1.44 -35.44 15.75
N LYS A 188 2.08 -34.63 16.57
CA LYS A 188 1.50 -33.92 17.72
C LYS A 188 1.62 -32.43 17.61
N VAL A 189 0.70 -31.71 18.27
CA VAL A 189 0.70 -30.23 18.34
C VAL A 189 1.32 -29.77 19.65
N TYR A 190 2.14 -28.74 19.53
CA TYR A 190 2.76 -28.03 20.64
C TYR A 190 2.49 -26.53 20.48
N GLU A 191 2.19 -25.84 21.58
CA GLU A 191 2.33 -24.42 21.68
C GLU A 191 3.82 -24.08 21.77
N THR A 192 4.28 -23.12 20.98
CA THR A 192 5.65 -22.63 21.11
C THR A 192 5.63 -21.36 21.94
N ASP A 193 6.06 -21.49 23.18
CA ASP A 193 6.25 -20.35 24.08
C ASP A 193 7.54 -19.62 23.72
N VAL A 194 7.53 -18.29 23.86
CA VAL A 194 8.69 -17.43 23.59
C VAL A 194 9.24 -16.85 24.89
N TYR A 195 10.55 -16.89 25.03
CA TYR A 195 11.30 -16.17 26.04
C TYR A 195 11.90 -14.92 25.44
N VAL A 196 11.60 -13.78 26.04
CA VAL A 196 12.07 -12.47 25.58
C VAL A 196 13.16 -11.99 26.53
N GLU A 197 14.40 -11.92 26.04
CA GLU A 197 15.50 -11.27 26.74
C GLU A 197 15.46 -9.77 26.40
N GLN A 198 15.04 -8.98 27.40
CA GLN A 198 14.94 -7.53 27.24
C GLN A 198 16.31 -6.85 27.25
N PRO A 199 16.51 -5.79 26.45
CA PRO A 199 17.73 -5.00 26.50
C PRO A 199 17.99 -4.39 27.88
N GLU A 200 19.26 -4.12 28.20
CA GLU A 200 19.60 -3.31 29.37
C GLU A 200 19.03 -1.89 29.18
N HIS A 201 18.45 -1.33 30.23
CA HIS A 201 17.79 0.00 30.21
C HIS A 201 16.57 0.10 29.27
N HIS A 202 15.84 -1.00 29.07
CA HIS A 202 14.68 -1.09 28.16
C HIS A 202 13.62 0.01 28.34
N ASP A 203 13.45 0.57 29.55
CA ASP A 203 12.46 1.65 29.83
C ASP A 203 12.84 2.99 29.16
N SER A 204 14.05 3.16 28.67
CA SER A 204 14.55 4.39 28.05
C SER A 204 14.78 4.28 26.52
N LEU A 205 14.60 3.10 25.95
CA LEU A 205 14.77 2.87 24.52
C LEU A 205 13.50 3.26 23.74
N GLN A 206 13.72 3.79 22.54
CA GLN A 206 12.65 3.94 21.56
C GLN A 206 12.18 2.57 21.06
N PRO A 207 10.92 2.41 20.60
CA PRO A 207 10.39 1.12 20.14
C PRO A 207 11.28 0.40 19.12
N ALA A 208 11.78 1.12 18.12
CA ALA A 208 12.66 0.54 17.10
C ALA A 208 13.98 0.01 17.71
N GLU A 209 14.63 0.81 18.58
CA GLU A 209 15.87 0.42 19.25
C GLU A 209 15.67 -0.78 20.17
N TRP A 210 14.50 -0.88 20.80
CA TRP A 210 14.13 -2.01 21.64
C TRP A 210 14.00 -3.29 20.79
N LEU A 211 13.32 -3.22 19.64
CA LEU A 211 13.16 -4.34 18.72
C LEU A 211 14.50 -4.81 18.13
N ASP A 212 15.42 -3.90 17.83
CA ASP A 212 16.73 -4.24 17.28
C ASP A 212 17.64 -4.98 18.29
N GLN A 213 17.38 -4.86 19.59
CA GLN A 213 18.24 -5.39 20.65
C GLN A 213 17.66 -6.60 21.38
N ILE A 214 16.42 -7.02 21.08
CA ILE A 214 15.82 -8.18 21.73
C ILE A 214 16.40 -9.49 21.21
N HIS A 215 16.43 -10.48 22.10
CA HIS A 215 16.70 -11.87 21.72
C HIS A 215 15.51 -12.74 22.09
N LEU A 216 15.04 -13.54 21.11
CA LEU A 216 13.95 -14.47 21.29
C LEU A 216 14.52 -15.90 21.35
N SER A 217 14.06 -16.67 22.32
CA SER A 217 14.27 -18.10 22.34
C SER A 217 12.94 -18.83 22.54
N TYR A 218 12.85 -20.05 22.07
CA TYR A 218 11.60 -20.77 21.94
C TYR A 218 11.61 -22.09 22.70
N GLU A 219 10.48 -22.47 23.30
CA GLU A 219 10.29 -23.75 23.96
C GLU A 219 8.92 -24.34 23.61
N HIS A 220 8.88 -25.61 23.26
CA HIS A 220 7.64 -26.30 22.90
C HIS A 220 6.95 -26.91 24.12
N ARG A 221 5.68 -26.59 24.29
CA ARG A 221 4.81 -27.16 25.30
C ARG A 221 3.70 -27.94 24.61
N ARG A 222 3.52 -29.24 25.02
CA ARG A 222 2.41 -30.01 24.48
C ARG A 222 1.07 -29.29 24.68
N ALA A 223 0.28 -29.18 23.62
CA ALA A 223 -0.94 -28.36 23.59
C ALA A 223 -2.14 -29.19 23.04
N PRO A 224 -2.65 -30.19 23.81
CA PRO A 224 -3.77 -31.00 23.36
C PRO A 224 -5.08 -30.21 23.19
N GLU A 225 -5.16 -29.00 23.70
CA GLU A 225 -6.28 -28.06 23.51
C GLU A 225 -6.55 -27.77 22.04
N TYR A 226 -5.56 -27.71 21.19
CA TYR A 226 -5.70 -27.50 19.73
C TYR A 226 -6.33 -28.71 19.02
N GLU A 227 -6.31 -29.88 19.63
CA GLU A 227 -6.88 -31.12 19.09
C GLU A 227 -8.34 -31.34 19.50
N GLN A 228 -8.86 -30.54 20.44
CA GLN A 228 -10.22 -30.67 20.96
C GLN A 228 -11.25 -30.16 19.93
N GLU A 229 -12.44 -30.77 19.95
CA GLU A 229 -13.57 -30.36 19.09
C GLU A 229 -14.04 -28.90 19.36
N THR A 230 -13.76 -28.40 20.53
CA THR A 230 -14.07 -27.01 20.94
C THR A 230 -13.12 -26.00 20.38
N TYR A 231 -11.96 -26.39 19.83
CA TYR A 231 -11.04 -25.47 19.21
C TYR A 231 -11.56 -25.08 17.80
N PRO A 232 -11.81 -23.78 17.54
CA PRO A 232 -12.49 -23.33 16.31
C PRO A 232 -11.78 -23.74 15.02
N TYR A 233 -10.44 -23.88 15.08
CA TYR A 233 -9.60 -24.14 13.91
C TYR A 233 -9.01 -25.57 13.91
N ARG A 234 -9.61 -26.50 14.65
CA ARG A 234 -9.14 -27.87 14.77
C ARG A 234 -8.91 -28.56 13.42
N ASN A 235 -9.79 -28.30 12.44
CA ASN A 235 -9.68 -28.96 11.13
C ASN A 235 -8.38 -28.63 10.40
N VAL A 236 -7.95 -27.37 10.41
CA VAL A 236 -6.68 -26.98 9.77
C VAL A 236 -5.48 -27.50 10.59
N ILE A 237 -5.58 -27.50 11.92
CA ILE A 237 -4.54 -28.09 12.79
C ILE A 237 -4.38 -29.59 12.50
N SER A 238 -5.48 -30.35 12.31
CA SER A 238 -5.42 -31.76 11.95
C SER A 238 -4.68 -31.99 10.62
N ILE A 239 -4.87 -31.14 9.63
CA ILE A 239 -4.12 -31.21 8.36
C ILE A 239 -2.63 -31.00 8.60
N TYR A 240 -2.26 -30.00 9.41
CA TYR A 240 -0.85 -29.78 9.74
C TYR A 240 -0.25 -31.01 10.47
N GLN A 241 -0.96 -31.62 11.42
CA GLN A 241 -0.51 -32.83 12.10
C GLN A 241 -0.33 -34.03 11.17
N GLU A 242 -1.18 -34.14 10.14
CA GLU A 242 -1.16 -35.27 9.21
C GLU A 242 -0.09 -35.12 8.12
N GLN A 243 0.22 -33.87 7.71
CA GLN A 243 1.00 -33.62 6.52
C GLN A 243 2.33 -32.89 6.76
N LEU A 244 2.52 -32.31 7.95
CA LEU A 244 3.76 -31.62 8.30
C LEU A 244 4.52 -32.36 9.40
N GLU A 245 5.83 -32.24 9.38
CA GLU A 245 6.74 -32.75 10.38
C GLU A 245 7.82 -31.74 10.69
N ASP A 246 8.23 -31.61 11.95
CA ASP A 246 9.28 -30.69 12.41
C ASP A 246 9.10 -29.28 11.89
N SER A 247 7.89 -28.71 12.10
CA SER A 247 7.49 -27.47 11.45
C SER A 247 6.92 -26.45 12.44
N HIS A 248 7.40 -25.21 12.39
CA HIS A 248 6.84 -24.07 13.12
C HIS A 248 5.81 -23.35 12.25
N ILE A 249 4.62 -23.15 12.79
CA ILE A 249 3.48 -22.59 12.09
C ILE A 249 3.07 -21.29 12.77
N LEU A 250 3.23 -20.18 12.09
CA LEU A 250 2.57 -18.92 12.45
C LEU A 250 1.08 -19.04 12.15
N PHE A 251 0.24 -19.07 13.17
CA PHE A 251 -1.20 -19.26 13.00
C PHE A 251 -1.95 -17.95 13.21
N PRO A 252 -2.72 -17.45 12.20
CA PRO A 252 -3.28 -16.09 12.19
C PRO A 252 -4.62 -16.01 12.94
N ALA A 253 -4.69 -16.49 14.19
CA ALA A 253 -5.93 -16.55 14.97
C ALA A 253 -6.56 -15.14 15.15
N ALA A 254 -5.75 -14.13 15.48
CA ALA A 254 -6.22 -12.74 15.63
C ALA A 254 -6.76 -12.17 14.30
N GLY A 255 -6.08 -12.44 13.18
CA GLY A 255 -6.52 -12.02 11.84
C GLY A 255 -7.85 -12.64 11.43
N ILE A 256 -8.01 -13.95 11.62
CA ILE A 256 -9.27 -14.66 11.33
C ILE A 256 -10.39 -14.10 12.23
N ALA A 257 -10.13 -13.90 13.53
CA ALA A 257 -11.10 -13.33 14.46
C ALA A 257 -11.47 -11.88 14.09
N CYS A 258 -10.54 -11.07 13.56
CA CYS A 258 -10.81 -9.75 13.01
C CYS A 258 -11.79 -9.82 11.84
N LEU A 259 -11.52 -10.68 10.86
CA LEU A 259 -12.42 -10.89 9.71
C LEU A 259 -13.80 -11.38 10.14
N GLU A 260 -13.90 -12.25 11.15
CA GLU A 260 -15.19 -12.72 11.70
C GLU A 260 -15.97 -11.60 12.39
N ARG A 261 -15.29 -10.66 13.07
CA ARG A 261 -15.95 -9.48 13.67
C ARG A 261 -16.46 -8.52 12.60
N LEU A 262 -15.65 -8.24 11.57
CA LEU A 262 -16.04 -7.41 10.44
C LEU A 262 -17.19 -8.04 9.62
N ASN A 263 -17.17 -9.36 9.45
CA ASN A 263 -18.26 -10.08 8.80
C ASN A 263 -19.62 -9.88 9.49
N ARG A 264 -19.65 -9.66 10.80
CA ARG A 264 -20.91 -9.39 11.51
C ARG A 264 -21.53 -8.05 11.14
N LEU A 265 -20.76 -7.09 10.63
CA LEU A 265 -21.29 -5.81 10.13
C LEU A 265 -22.19 -6.02 8.92
N SER A 266 -21.90 -7.07 8.09
CA SER A 266 -22.69 -7.45 6.93
C SER A 266 -23.00 -8.95 6.92
N PRO A 267 -24.26 -9.37 7.18
CA PRO A 267 -24.67 -10.76 7.05
C PRO A 267 -24.51 -11.35 5.64
N SER A 268 -24.36 -10.51 4.62
CA SER A 268 -24.16 -10.92 3.23
C SER A 268 -22.73 -11.41 2.92
N GLY A 269 -21.84 -11.39 3.92
CA GLY A 269 -20.46 -11.83 3.78
C GLY A 269 -19.48 -10.75 3.35
N PHE A 270 -18.32 -11.17 2.87
CA PHE A 270 -17.27 -10.24 2.41
C PHE A 270 -16.45 -10.79 1.25
N LEU A 271 -15.85 -9.87 0.51
CA LEU A 271 -14.71 -10.06 -0.37
C LEU A 271 -13.48 -9.54 0.34
N LEU A 272 -12.49 -10.40 0.62
CA LEU A 272 -11.16 -9.98 1.08
C LEU A 272 -10.22 -9.91 -0.12
N ILE A 273 -9.52 -8.79 -0.29
CA ILE A 273 -8.37 -8.61 -1.17
C ILE A 273 -7.17 -8.32 -0.28
N THR A 274 -6.12 -9.11 -0.39
CA THR A 274 -4.97 -9.01 0.52
C THR A 274 -3.66 -9.21 -0.22
N ALA A 275 -2.64 -8.47 0.18
CA ALA A 275 -1.29 -8.60 -0.36
C ALA A 275 -0.27 -8.56 0.79
N ASP A 276 0.52 -9.62 0.91
CA ASP A 276 1.48 -9.78 1.99
C ASP A 276 2.62 -10.71 1.57
N LYS A 277 3.70 -10.72 2.33
CA LYS A 277 4.68 -11.82 2.30
C LYS A 277 4.06 -13.02 3.01
N GLY A 278 3.20 -13.75 2.30
CA GLY A 278 2.37 -14.80 2.87
C GLY A 278 2.32 -16.06 2.03
N ASP A 279 2.37 -17.21 2.69
CA ASP A 279 2.37 -18.51 2.05
C ASP A 279 0.99 -19.16 2.08
N HIS A 280 0.46 -19.48 0.89
CA HIS A 280 -0.84 -20.13 0.71
C HIS A 280 -0.73 -21.62 0.40
N LEU A 281 0.48 -22.12 0.14
CA LEU A 281 0.76 -23.54 -0.10
C LEU A 281 1.17 -24.24 1.20
N LEU A 282 0.66 -25.42 1.43
CA LEU A 282 1.01 -26.21 2.62
C LEU A 282 2.50 -26.55 2.65
N ASP A 283 3.06 -26.91 1.50
CA ASP A 283 4.48 -27.31 1.38
C ASP A 283 5.46 -26.20 1.81
N SER A 284 5.05 -24.93 1.74
CA SER A 284 5.87 -23.80 2.22
C SER A 284 6.06 -23.81 3.74
N TRP A 285 5.21 -24.53 4.47
CA TRP A 285 5.28 -24.66 5.92
C TRP A 285 5.99 -25.92 6.39
N ALA A 286 6.39 -26.80 5.47
CA ALA A 286 7.11 -28.03 5.81
C ALA A 286 8.54 -27.70 6.28
N PHE A 287 8.92 -28.27 7.43
CA PHE A 287 10.24 -28.04 8.07
C PHE A 287 10.56 -26.56 8.35
N ALA A 288 9.53 -25.74 8.55
CA ALA A 288 9.73 -24.34 8.84
C ALA A 288 10.38 -24.15 10.22
N GLU A 289 11.45 -23.37 10.25
CA GLU A 289 12.17 -22.99 11.46
C GLU A 289 11.34 -22.00 12.32
N PRO A 290 11.71 -21.75 13.60
CA PRO A 290 11.10 -20.67 14.37
C PRO A 290 11.16 -19.34 13.61
N PRO A 291 10.13 -18.47 13.72
CA PRO A 291 10.09 -17.24 12.97
C PRO A 291 11.20 -16.28 13.38
N GLU A 292 11.87 -15.70 12.39
CA GLU A 292 12.74 -14.54 12.56
C GLU A 292 11.94 -13.26 12.35
N LEU A 293 12.17 -12.25 13.21
CA LEU A 293 11.58 -10.93 13.03
C LEU A 293 12.28 -10.19 11.88
N ILE A 294 11.56 -9.84 10.83
CA ILE A 294 12.09 -9.02 9.73
C ILE A 294 12.02 -7.56 10.18
N LEU A 295 13.14 -7.03 10.67
CA LEU A 295 13.21 -5.68 11.25
C LEU A 295 13.29 -4.59 10.17
N HIS A 296 12.51 -3.53 10.36
CA HIS A 296 12.47 -2.35 9.49
C HIS A 296 11.99 -1.09 10.27
N GLY A 297 12.51 -0.91 11.49
CA GLY A 297 12.02 0.07 12.47
C GLY A 297 10.87 -0.47 13.32
N SER A 298 9.94 -1.19 12.69
CA SER A 298 9.01 -2.15 13.25
C SER A 298 9.47 -3.57 12.87
N PHE A 299 8.59 -4.56 12.88
CA PHE A 299 8.87 -5.89 12.33
C PHE A 299 7.69 -6.44 11.55
N SER A 300 7.97 -7.38 10.66
CA SER A 300 6.98 -8.22 10.00
C SER A 300 7.34 -9.70 10.10
N LEU A 301 6.33 -10.53 9.88
CA LEU A 301 6.42 -12.00 9.86
C LEU A 301 5.86 -12.52 8.53
N THR A 302 5.90 -13.83 8.32
CA THR A 302 5.20 -14.46 7.19
C THR A 302 3.73 -14.62 7.51
N ALA A 303 2.83 -14.12 6.67
CA ALA A 303 1.40 -14.33 6.81
C ALA A 303 1.03 -15.77 6.40
N ASN A 304 0.24 -16.45 7.21
CA ASN A 304 -0.21 -17.81 6.90
C ASN A 304 -1.52 -17.78 6.09
N TYR A 305 -1.40 -17.58 4.81
CA TYR A 305 -2.53 -17.63 3.88
C TYR A 305 -3.10 -19.03 3.68
N HIS A 306 -2.32 -20.09 3.90
CA HIS A 306 -2.84 -21.46 3.87
C HIS A 306 -3.91 -21.67 4.94
N ALA A 307 -3.65 -21.25 6.18
CA ALA A 307 -4.63 -21.36 7.26
C ALA A 307 -5.89 -20.55 6.96
N MET A 308 -5.74 -19.31 6.52
CA MET A 308 -6.87 -18.44 6.20
C MET A 308 -7.72 -19.02 5.06
N LYS A 309 -7.08 -19.41 3.96
CA LYS A 309 -7.71 -20.08 2.83
C LYS A 309 -8.52 -21.28 3.29
N TYR A 310 -7.87 -22.22 4.02
CA TYR A 310 -8.50 -23.44 4.45
C TYR A 310 -9.72 -23.19 5.37
N VAL A 311 -9.58 -22.30 6.36
CA VAL A 311 -10.67 -21.95 7.29
C VAL A 311 -11.89 -21.41 6.56
N TYR A 312 -11.69 -20.53 5.56
CA TYR A 312 -12.82 -19.96 4.82
C TYR A 312 -13.39 -20.90 3.76
N GLU A 313 -12.58 -21.72 3.09
CA GLU A 313 -13.06 -22.76 2.18
C GLU A 313 -13.96 -23.77 2.90
N GLN A 314 -13.60 -24.16 4.14
CA GLN A 314 -14.46 -25.02 4.98
C GLN A 314 -15.82 -24.37 5.33
N LYS A 315 -15.91 -23.05 5.29
CA LYS A 315 -17.14 -22.27 5.47
C LYS A 315 -17.88 -21.98 4.16
N GLY A 316 -17.41 -22.53 3.02
CA GLY A 316 -18.02 -22.39 1.70
C GLY A 316 -17.53 -21.19 0.88
N ALA A 317 -16.44 -20.54 1.29
CA ALA A 317 -15.81 -19.50 0.49
C ALA A 317 -15.05 -20.07 -0.72
N GLU A 318 -14.78 -19.24 -1.71
CA GLU A 318 -13.77 -19.47 -2.75
C GLU A 318 -12.54 -18.65 -2.43
N ALA A 319 -11.36 -19.28 -2.46
CA ALA A 319 -10.09 -18.59 -2.27
C ALA A 319 -9.25 -18.65 -3.55
N LEU A 320 -8.84 -17.48 -4.03
CA LEU A 320 -8.03 -17.31 -5.23
C LEU A 320 -6.62 -16.88 -4.81
N PHE A 321 -5.62 -17.64 -5.21
CA PHE A 321 -4.20 -17.33 -5.05
C PHE A 321 -3.46 -17.68 -6.33
N PRO A 322 -2.34 -16.98 -6.66
CA PRO A 322 -1.54 -17.31 -7.83
C PRO A 322 -1.03 -18.75 -7.75
N PRO A 323 -1.00 -19.49 -8.87
CA PRO A 323 -0.51 -20.89 -8.87
C PRO A 323 1.02 -20.99 -8.78
N HIS A 324 1.74 -19.88 -8.93
CA HIS A 324 3.20 -19.81 -8.85
C HIS A 324 3.66 -19.33 -7.47
N HIS A 325 4.92 -19.60 -7.13
CA HIS A 325 5.54 -19.03 -5.93
C HIS A 325 5.82 -17.55 -6.14
N TYR A 326 5.37 -16.72 -5.20
CA TYR A 326 5.67 -15.29 -5.21
C TYR A 326 7.15 -15.02 -4.89
N LYS A 327 7.64 -13.87 -5.35
CA LYS A 327 9.01 -13.40 -5.07
C LYS A 327 9.01 -12.19 -4.13
N ASN A 328 8.13 -11.26 -4.37
CA ASN A 328 8.05 -10.00 -3.63
C ASN A 328 6.79 -9.94 -2.77
N ILE A 329 5.65 -10.35 -3.34
CA ILE A 329 4.35 -10.25 -2.69
C ILE A 329 3.37 -11.29 -3.23
N ASN A 330 2.58 -11.89 -2.33
CA ASN A 330 1.49 -12.79 -2.68
C ASN A 330 0.15 -12.05 -2.56
N VAL A 331 -0.56 -11.93 -3.68
CA VAL A 331 -1.88 -11.27 -3.72
C VAL A 331 -2.97 -12.32 -3.70
N GLY A 332 -3.72 -12.36 -2.61
CA GLY A 332 -4.83 -13.29 -2.41
C GLY A 332 -6.20 -12.61 -2.47
N CYS A 333 -7.21 -13.42 -2.76
CA CYS A 333 -8.60 -13.01 -2.75
C CYS A 333 -9.47 -14.11 -2.13
N ILE A 334 -10.27 -13.78 -1.11
CA ILE A 334 -11.20 -14.73 -0.46
C ILE A 334 -12.62 -14.20 -0.61
N LEU A 335 -13.45 -14.97 -1.29
CA LEU A 335 -14.87 -14.68 -1.53
C LEU A 335 -15.71 -15.46 -0.50
N TYR A 336 -15.92 -14.89 0.68
CA TYR A 336 -16.85 -15.44 1.66
C TYR A 336 -18.25 -14.85 1.44
N LEU A 337 -18.93 -15.35 0.42
CA LEU A 337 -20.15 -14.80 -0.17
C LEU A 337 -21.16 -15.91 -0.45
N ASP A 338 -22.44 -15.55 -0.60
CA ASP A 338 -23.40 -16.51 -1.16
C ASP A 338 -23.05 -16.79 -2.62
N LYS A 339 -22.87 -18.08 -2.94
CA LYS A 339 -22.51 -18.58 -4.28
C LYS A 339 -21.29 -17.85 -4.87
N PRO A 340 -20.11 -17.99 -4.27
CA PRO A 340 -18.91 -17.23 -4.67
C PRO A 340 -18.49 -17.51 -6.14
N LEU A 341 -18.85 -18.67 -6.69
CA LEU A 341 -18.57 -19.04 -8.08
C LEU A 341 -19.34 -18.21 -9.11
N ASP A 342 -20.45 -17.55 -8.72
CA ASP A 342 -21.26 -16.71 -9.60
C ASP A 342 -20.69 -15.29 -9.80
N TYR A 343 -19.59 -14.95 -9.10
CA TYR A 343 -18.88 -13.67 -9.26
C TYR A 343 -17.89 -13.73 -10.44
N HIS A 344 -18.45 -13.80 -11.65
CA HIS A 344 -17.69 -14.09 -12.86
C HIS A 344 -16.78 -12.95 -13.29
N HIS A 345 -17.21 -11.68 -13.14
CA HIS A 345 -16.41 -10.51 -13.53
C HIS A 345 -15.25 -10.31 -12.57
N LEU A 346 -15.49 -10.43 -11.26
CA LEU A 346 -14.43 -10.41 -10.26
C LEU A 346 -13.36 -11.48 -10.52
N ARG A 347 -13.77 -12.74 -10.73
CA ARG A 347 -12.86 -13.85 -10.99
C ARG A 347 -12.08 -13.65 -12.28
N LEU A 348 -12.70 -13.06 -13.30
CA LEU A 348 -12.05 -12.72 -14.55
C LEU A 348 -11.01 -11.60 -14.37
N ALA A 349 -11.34 -10.55 -13.58
CA ALA A 349 -10.41 -9.49 -13.23
C ALA A 349 -9.22 -10.03 -12.45
N TYR A 350 -9.46 -10.86 -11.40
CA TYR A 350 -8.38 -11.53 -10.66
C TYR A 350 -7.44 -12.30 -11.60
N ARG A 351 -8.01 -13.12 -12.48
CA ARG A 351 -7.20 -13.89 -13.45
C ARG A 351 -6.34 -13.01 -14.36
N ARG A 352 -6.87 -11.86 -14.78
CA ARG A 352 -6.17 -10.96 -15.71
C ARG A 352 -5.09 -10.13 -15.02
N CYS A 353 -5.42 -9.60 -13.84
CA CYS A 353 -4.61 -8.57 -13.18
C CYS A 353 -3.72 -9.12 -12.07
N ILE A 354 -3.94 -10.37 -11.62
CA ILE A 354 -3.15 -11.00 -10.56
C ILE A 354 -2.50 -12.30 -11.05
N GLU A 355 -3.30 -13.26 -11.55
CA GLU A 355 -2.81 -14.61 -11.85
C GLU A 355 -1.95 -14.66 -13.11
N ARG A 356 -2.34 -13.92 -14.16
CA ARG A 356 -1.67 -13.96 -15.46
C ARG A 356 -0.44 -13.07 -15.53
N PHE A 357 -0.55 -11.86 -15.03
CA PHE A 357 0.52 -10.88 -14.85
C PHE A 357 0.07 -9.91 -13.76
N GLY A 358 0.71 -9.99 -12.61
CA GLY A 358 0.28 -9.26 -11.43
C GLY A 358 1.38 -8.40 -10.81
N PRO A 359 1.10 -7.83 -9.63
CA PRO A 359 2.04 -6.99 -8.90
C PRO A 359 3.38 -7.69 -8.64
N ASP A 360 3.41 -8.98 -8.32
CA ASP A 360 4.66 -9.70 -8.07
C ASP A 360 5.55 -9.76 -9.32
N ASP A 361 4.96 -10.06 -10.49
CA ASP A 361 5.66 -10.08 -11.77
C ASP A 361 6.19 -8.69 -12.13
N PHE A 362 5.36 -7.65 -11.94
CA PHE A 362 5.74 -6.26 -12.19
C PHE A 362 6.99 -5.87 -11.38
N PHE A 363 7.01 -6.19 -10.09
CA PHE A 363 8.15 -5.86 -9.22
C PHE A 363 9.41 -6.68 -9.52
N ASN A 364 9.27 -7.92 -9.96
CA ASN A 364 10.40 -8.67 -10.49
C ASN A 364 11.00 -7.99 -11.72
N MET A 365 10.16 -7.51 -12.65
CA MET A 365 10.61 -6.76 -13.81
C MET A 365 11.18 -5.40 -13.43
N LYS A 366 10.54 -4.68 -12.49
CA LYS A 366 11.04 -3.39 -11.99
C LYS A 366 12.46 -3.52 -11.44
N GLY A 367 12.74 -4.54 -10.65
CA GLY A 367 14.09 -4.78 -10.13
C GLY A 367 15.14 -5.04 -11.23
N TRP A 368 14.75 -5.54 -12.40
CA TRP A 368 15.62 -5.62 -13.55
C TRP A 368 15.78 -4.26 -14.24
N VAL A 369 14.68 -3.53 -14.45
CA VAL A 369 14.67 -2.18 -15.04
C VAL A 369 15.56 -1.23 -14.24
N ASP A 370 15.41 -1.19 -12.91
CA ASP A 370 16.20 -0.32 -12.02
C ASP A 370 17.72 -0.55 -12.18
N ARG A 371 18.14 -1.82 -12.31
CA ARG A 371 19.56 -2.16 -12.52
C ARG A 371 20.09 -1.83 -13.92
N ASN A 372 19.22 -1.66 -14.90
CA ASN A 372 19.60 -1.44 -16.30
C ASN A 372 19.18 -0.05 -16.83
N LEU A 373 18.65 0.81 -15.96
CA LEU A 373 18.06 2.11 -16.33
C LEU A 373 19.02 2.97 -17.16
N ASP A 374 20.30 3.05 -16.79
CA ASP A 374 21.30 3.84 -17.49
C ASP A 374 21.56 3.39 -18.93
N SER A 375 21.17 2.17 -19.30
CA SER A 375 21.30 1.62 -20.65
C SER A 375 20.01 1.60 -21.47
N MET A 376 18.88 1.98 -20.85
CA MET A 376 17.58 1.96 -21.53
C MET A 376 17.45 3.12 -22.51
N GLU A 377 16.73 2.87 -23.60
CA GLU A 377 16.26 3.89 -24.55
C GLU A 377 14.99 4.58 -24.02
N LEU A 378 14.70 5.79 -24.50
CA LEU A 378 13.54 6.58 -24.03
C LEU A 378 12.22 5.82 -24.20
N GLN A 379 12.02 5.14 -25.34
CA GLN A 379 10.82 4.32 -25.58
C GLN A 379 10.64 3.17 -24.57
N GLN A 380 11.74 2.58 -24.11
CA GLN A 380 11.69 1.52 -23.09
C GLN A 380 11.28 2.09 -21.72
N ILE A 381 11.82 3.27 -21.37
CA ILE A 381 11.46 3.98 -20.13
C ILE A 381 9.97 4.36 -20.18
N LEU A 382 9.51 5.00 -21.25
CA LEU A 382 8.11 5.40 -21.43
C LEU A 382 7.15 4.20 -21.40
N SER A 383 7.55 3.08 -22.01
CA SER A 383 6.75 1.85 -22.04
C SER A 383 6.61 1.25 -20.63
N PHE A 384 7.72 1.18 -19.89
CA PHE A 384 7.69 0.65 -18.52
C PHE A 384 6.95 1.60 -17.57
N TRP A 385 7.14 2.90 -17.70
CA TRP A 385 6.41 3.91 -16.92
C TRP A 385 4.90 3.82 -17.14
N ARG A 386 4.46 3.64 -18.39
CA ARG A 386 3.06 3.41 -18.75
C ARG A 386 2.51 2.11 -18.13
N LEU A 387 3.30 1.04 -18.19
CA LEU A 387 2.94 -0.24 -17.55
C LEU A 387 2.76 -0.10 -16.03
N GLY A 388 3.56 0.74 -15.38
CA GLY A 388 3.48 1.05 -13.96
C GLY A 388 2.43 2.12 -13.60
N GLY A 389 1.54 2.52 -14.54
CA GLY A 389 0.48 3.51 -14.28
C GLY A 389 0.99 4.94 -14.14
N TYR A 390 2.11 5.28 -14.79
CA TYR A 390 2.76 6.59 -14.70
C TYR A 390 3.16 6.97 -13.27
N ASP A 391 3.68 6.00 -12.53
CA ASP A 391 4.10 6.19 -11.14
C ASP A 391 5.20 7.25 -10.99
N ALA A 392 5.04 8.14 -9.99
CA ALA A 392 5.96 9.23 -9.71
C ALA A 392 7.34 8.72 -9.23
N GLU A 393 7.40 7.66 -8.42
CA GLU A 393 8.66 7.08 -7.94
C GLU A 393 9.56 6.60 -9.08
N PHE A 394 8.97 5.95 -10.08
CA PHE A 394 9.73 5.53 -11.25
C PHE A 394 10.17 6.72 -12.11
N PHE A 395 9.34 7.75 -12.24
CA PHE A 395 9.73 8.99 -12.93
C PHE A 395 10.92 9.64 -12.23
N ILE A 396 10.85 9.84 -10.90
CA ILE A 396 11.93 10.40 -10.10
C ILE A 396 13.26 9.64 -10.32
N GLN A 397 13.21 8.31 -10.28
CA GLN A 397 14.39 7.47 -10.52
C GLN A 397 14.96 7.62 -11.94
N SER A 398 14.10 7.92 -12.92
CA SER A 398 14.47 7.96 -14.34
C SER A 398 14.77 9.36 -14.89
N THR A 399 14.53 10.45 -14.15
CA THR A 399 14.72 11.84 -14.60
C THR A 399 16.07 12.08 -15.24
N LYS A 400 17.15 11.70 -14.55
CA LYS A 400 18.53 11.87 -15.05
C LYS A 400 18.76 11.15 -16.38
N ARG A 401 18.22 9.94 -16.53
CA ARG A 401 18.35 9.19 -17.78
C ARG A 401 17.48 9.79 -18.88
N ILE A 402 16.26 10.20 -18.58
CA ILE A 402 15.36 10.90 -19.50
C ILE A 402 16.06 12.15 -20.05
N SER A 403 16.53 13.08 -19.21
CA SER A 403 17.25 14.29 -19.64
C SER A 403 18.43 13.98 -20.56
N SER A 404 19.20 12.92 -20.26
CA SER A 404 20.33 12.52 -21.12
C SER A 404 19.93 12.04 -22.50
N LEU A 405 18.67 11.63 -22.71
CA LEU A 405 18.14 11.11 -23.97
C LEU A 405 17.36 12.16 -24.79
N LEU A 406 16.95 13.27 -24.17
CA LEU A 406 16.15 14.32 -24.85
C LEU A 406 16.81 14.90 -26.12
N PRO A 407 18.14 15.13 -26.18
CA PRO A 407 18.77 15.68 -27.39
C PRO A 407 18.61 14.81 -28.63
N GLU A 408 18.40 13.50 -28.46
CA GLU A 408 18.23 12.53 -29.56
C GLU A 408 16.76 12.12 -29.75
N SER A 409 15.82 12.64 -28.91
CA SER A 409 14.41 12.27 -28.96
C SER A 409 13.68 12.91 -30.14
N ASN A 410 12.69 12.21 -30.68
CA ASN A 410 11.78 12.71 -31.70
C ASN A 410 10.52 13.34 -31.09
N GLU A 411 9.72 14.02 -31.94
CA GLU A 411 8.52 14.73 -31.50
C GLU A 411 7.44 13.81 -30.87
N ASP A 412 7.29 12.58 -31.36
CA ASP A 412 6.33 11.62 -30.80
C ASP A 412 6.73 11.21 -29.37
N GLU A 413 8.02 11.00 -29.13
CA GLU A 413 8.56 10.70 -27.81
C GLU A 413 8.39 11.85 -26.82
N LYS A 414 8.61 13.09 -27.30
CA LYS A 414 8.38 14.30 -26.48
C LYS A 414 6.91 14.43 -26.12
N GLN A 415 5.99 14.17 -27.05
CA GLN A 415 4.55 14.23 -26.75
C GLN A 415 4.10 13.12 -25.80
N ASP A 416 4.64 11.92 -25.95
CA ASP A 416 4.40 10.81 -25.01
C ASP A 416 4.91 11.15 -23.59
N LEU A 417 6.09 11.78 -23.50
CA LEU A 417 6.65 12.22 -22.23
C LEU A 417 5.82 13.31 -21.56
N LEU A 418 5.39 14.33 -22.32
CA LEU A 418 4.47 15.38 -21.83
C LEU A 418 3.17 14.75 -21.29
N SER A 419 2.55 13.87 -22.09
CA SER A 419 1.31 13.20 -21.69
C SER A 419 1.51 12.36 -20.44
N GLY A 420 2.66 11.69 -20.31
CA GLY A 420 3.05 10.92 -19.13
C GLY A 420 3.20 11.80 -17.90
N ILE A 421 3.90 12.95 -18.00
CA ILE A 421 4.08 13.93 -16.91
C ILE A 421 2.71 14.44 -16.43
N GLN A 422 1.82 14.79 -17.36
CA GLN A 422 0.47 15.28 -17.00
C GLN A 422 -0.36 14.22 -16.27
N ARG A 423 -0.30 12.94 -16.71
CA ARG A 423 -0.99 11.83 -16.04
C ARG A 423 -0.39 11.55 -14.67
N MET A 424 0.92 11.47 -14.56
CA MET A 424 1.62 11.33 -13.28
C MET A 424 1.21 12.42 -12.30
N TRP A 425 1.22 13.67 -12.72
CA TRP A 425 0.88 14.81 -11.88
C TRP A 425 -0.57 14.75 -11.38
N SER A 426 -1.51 14.36 -12.25
CA SER A 426 -2.94 14.22 -11.88
C SER A 426 -3.20 13.13 -10.85
N SER A 427 -2.28 12.15 -10.70
CA SER A 427 -2.35 11.05 -9.74
C SER A 427 -1.23 11.07 -8.71
N TYR A 428 -0.58 12.23 -8.51
CA TYR A 428 0.50 12.35 -7.52
C TYR A 428 -0.05 12.54 -6.12
N TYR A 429 0.28 11.60 -5.24
CA TYR A 429 -0.02 11.66 -3.81
C TYR A 429 1.22 12.17 -3.08
N VAL A 430 1.14 13.40 -2.57
CA VAL A 430 2.27 14.04 -1.87
C VAL A 430 2.47 13.37 -0.51
N MET A 431 3.59 12.68 -0.33
CA MET A 431 4.07 12.27 0.97
C MET A 431 4.83 13.44 1.61
N GLU A 432 5.01 13.45 2.93
CA GLU A 432 5.80 14.49 3.63
C GLU A 432 7.29 14.57 3.20
N GLN A 433 7.67 13.83 2.16
CA GLN A 433 9.01 13.90 1.57
C GLN A 433 9.20 15.21 0.82
N ARG A 434 10.31 15.89 1.07
CA ARG A 434 10.70 17.16 0.43
C ARG A 434 11.32 16.90 -0.95
N TYR A 435 10.64 16.20 -1.83
CA TYR A 435 11.09 16.03 -3.20
C TYR A 435 10.30 16.95 -4.12
N ASP A 436 11.01 17.80 -4.84
CA ASP A 436 10.38 18.75 -5.76
C ASP A 436 10.13 18.11 -7.15
N LEU A 437 9.04 17.35 -7.23
CA LEU A 437 8.63 16.70 -8.48
C LEU A 437 8.24 17.74 -9.55
N ALA A 438 7.74 18.91 -9.13
CA ALA A 438 7.38 19.99 -10.04
C ALA A 438 8.62 20.58 -10.70
N LEU A 439 9.73 20.70 -9.97
CA LEU A 439 11.01 21.12 -10.51
C LEU A 439 11.48 20.20 -11.64
N ASP A 440 11.57 18.91 -11.37
CA ASP A 440 12.03 17.94 -12.37
C ASP A 440 11.15 17.90 -13.62
N ALA A 441 9.82 17.88 -13.43
CA ALA A 441 8.87 17.96 -14.53
C ALA A 441 9.05 19.25 -15.35
N GLY A 442 9.19 20.39 -14.68
CA GLY A 442 9.40 21.67 -15.31
C GLY A 442 10.70 21.77 -16.10
N LEU A 443 11.81 21.27 -15.55
CA LEU A 443 13.11 21.26 -16.22
C LEU A 443 13.13 20.34 -17.45
N ILE A 444 12.57 19.14 -17.35
CA ILE A 444 12.46 18.23 -18.50
C ILE A 444 11.63 18.86 -19.63
N LEU A 445 10.52 19.50 -19.31
CA LEU A 445 9.68 20.19 -20.28
C LEU A 445 10.38 21.41 -20.88
N PHE A 446 11.20 22.10 -20.10
CA PHE A 446 12.04 23.20 -20.58
C PHE A 446 13.08 22.71 -21.61
N GLU A 447 13.78 21.60 -21.31
CA GLU A 447 14.74 20.99 -22.23
C GLU A 447 14.09 20.49 -23.54
N MET A 448 12.78 20.27 -23.56
CA MET A 448 11.99 19.91 -24.75
C MET A 448 11.44 21.13 -25.53
N ASP A 449 11.75 22.36 -25.12
CA ASP A 449 11.19 23.61 -25.66
C ASP A 449 9.66 23.75 -25.46
N MET A 450 9.09 23.02 -24.50
CA MET A 450 7.66 23.07 -24.15
C MET A 450 7.41 24.12 -23.07
N TYR A 451 7.53 25.41 -23.44
CA TYR A 451 7.61 26.51 -22.49
C TYR A 451 6.34 26.76 -21.68
N GLU A 452 5.13 26.56 -22.23
CA GLU A 452 3.89 26.76 -21.50
C GLU A 452 3.71 25.73 -20.36
N PRO A 453 3.77 24.40 -20.58
CA PRO A 453 3.71 23.44 -19.49
C PRO A 453 4.94 23.50 -18.57
N SER A 454 6.14 23.81 -19.07
CA SER A 454 7.33 24.03 -18.23
C SER A 454 7.10 25.16 -17.22
N LYS A 455 6.63 26.31 -17.68
CA LYS A 455 6.31 27.47 -16.83
C LYS A 455 5.33 27.07 -15.72
N TYR A 456 4.27 26.31 -16.05
CA TYR A 456 3.27 25.87 -15.08
C TYR A 456 3.90 25.08 -13.92
N TYR A 457 4.74 24.08 -14.20
CA TYR A 457 5.36 23.27 -13.16
C TYR A 457 6.46 24.04 -12.40
N LEU A 458 7.27 24.84 -13.07
CA LEU A 458 8.30 25.66 -12.42
C LEU A 458 7.69 26.71 -11.48
N GLU A 459 6.51 27.29 -11.81
CA GLU A 459 5.80 28.19 -10.91
C GLU A 459 5.29 27.47 -9.66
N ILE A 460 4.86 26.22 -9.76
CA ILE A 460 4.48 25.40 -8.59
C ILE A 460 5.71 25.20 -7.69
N SER A 461 6.84 24.81 -8.26
CA SER A 461 8.11 24.63 -7.53
C SER A 461 8.55 25.87 -6.74
N VAL A 462 8.36 27.06 -7.30
CA VAL A 462 8.71 28.35 -6.62
C VAL A 462 7.75 28.68 -5.46
N HIS A 463 6.50 28.20 -5.51
CA HIS A 463 5.47 28.49 -4.49
C HIS A 463 5.46 27.49 -3.35
N GLU A 464 6.04 26.31 -3.53
CA GLU A 464 6.27 25.42 -2.42
C GLU A 464 7.34 26.02 -1.50
N GLU A 465 7.05 26.15 -0.18
CA GLU A 465 7.95 26.72 0.83
C GLU A 465 9.24 25.87 0.92
N GLN A 466 10.18 26.11 0.03
CA GLN A 466 11.49 25.50 0.08
C GLN A 466 12.50 26.49 0.63
N ASP A 467 13.38 26.02 1.53
CA ASP A 467 14.41 26.82 2.18
C ASP A 467 15.46 27.38 1.19
N GLU A 468 15.58 26.80 -0.02
CA GLU A 468 16.47 27.28 -1.10
C GLU A 468 15.80 27.10 -2.48
N VAL A 469 15.35 28.19 -3.07
CA VAL A 469 14.96 28.21 -4.49
C VAL A 469 16.23 28.24 -5.34
N VAL A 470 16.40 27.24 -6.19
CA VAL A 470 17.56 27.16 -7.09
C VAL A 470 17.47 28.28 -8.13
N SER A 471 18.53 29.09 -8.28
CA SER A 471 18.60 30.21 -9.25
C SER A 471 18.23 29.79 -10.67
N THR A 472 18.56 28.56 -11.06
CA THR A 472 18.20 27.95 -12.35
C THR A 472 16.69 28.01 -12.63
N VAL A 473 15.82 27.90 -11.62
CA VAL A 473 14.36 27.96 -11.81
C VAL A 473 13.92 29.31 -12.33
N PHE A 474 14.45 30.39 -11.74
CA PHE A 474 14.12 31.74 -12.19
C PHE A 474 14.66 32.03 -13.60
N TYR A 475 15.83 31.49 -13.95
CA TYR A 475 16.36 31.56 -15.29
C TYR A 475 15.44 30.87 -16.31
N CYS A 476 15.05 29.61 -16.06
CA CYS A 476 14.14 28.88 -16.93
C CYS A 476 12.77 29.56 -17.05
N LEU A 477 12.21 30.07 -15.92
CA LEU A 477 10.95 30.80 -15.91
C LEU A 477 11.04 32.09 -16.76
N ALA A 478 12.16 32.82 -16.69
CA ALA A 478 12.36 34.02 -17.49
C ALA A 478 12.38 33.67 -18.98
N ILE A 479 13.08 32.63 -19.40
CA ILE A 479 13.12 32.18 -20.79
C ILE A 479 11.72 31.72 -21.23
N CYS A 480 11.03 30.87 -20.45
CA CYS A 480 9.66 30.48 -20.78
C CYS A 480 8.74 31.68 -20.99
N CYS A 481 8.85 32.70 -20.13
CA CYS A 481 8.06 33.91 -20.25
C CYS A 481 8.42 34.73 -21.50
N PHE A 482 9.70 34.82 -21.90
CA PHE A 482 10.11 35.47 -23.14
C PHE A 482 9.56 34.76 -24.38
N GLU A 483 9.70 33.42 -24.43
CA GLU A 483 9.20 32.62 -25.57
C GLU A 483 7.67 32.66 -25.70
N LEU A 484 6.96 32.93 -24.60
CA LEU A 484 5.50 33.06 -24.53
C LEU A 484 5.01 34.55 -24.65
N ASP A 485 5.90 35.49 -24.95
CA ASP A 485 5.60 36.95 -25.02
C ASP A 485 5.13 37.59 -23.69
N PHE A 486 5.41 36.95 -22.54
CA PHE A 486 5.11 37.49 -21.19
C PHE A 486 6.27 38.33 -20.65
N ILE A 487 6.60 39.44 -21.35
CA ILE A 487 7.82 40.25 -21.11
C ILE A 487 7.93 40.78 -19.67
N GLU A 488 6.84 41.24 -19.07
CA GLU A 488 6.86 41.80 -17.71
C GLU A 488 7.13 40.71 -16.66
N ASP A 489 6.56 39.52 -16.86
CA ASP A 489 6.84 38.37 -15.98
C ASP A 489 8.28 37.88 -16.14
N ALA A 490 8.80 37.85 -17.36
CA ALA A 490 10.20 37.54 -17.64
C ALA A 490 11.15 38.46 -16.86
N LYS A 491 10.92 39.78 -16.94
CA LYS A 491 11.73 40.77 -16.19
C LYS A 491 11.62 40.58 -14.68
N ARG A 492 10.44 40.23 -14.17
CA ARG A 492 10.26 39.95 -12.74
C ARG A 492 11.09 38.71 -12.29
N TYR A 493 11.13 37.65 -13.09
CA TYR A 493 11.94 36.47 -12.76
C TYR A 493 13.44 36.75 -12.90
N LEU A 494 13.88 37.54 -13.90
CA LEU A 494 15.26 37.97 -14.01
C LEU A 494 15.70 38.83 -12.81
N GLN A 495 14.83 39.69 -12.28
CA GLN A 495 15.13 40.44 -11.06
C GLN A 495 15.37 39.52 -9.85
N LYS A 496 14.52 38.52 -9.67
CA LYS A 496 14.70 37.52 -8.61
C LYS A 496 15.99 36.72 -8.78
N LEU A 497 16.34 36.33 -10.01
CA LEU A 497 17.60 35.68 -10.32
C LEU A 497 18.79 36.59 -9.94
N LEU A 498 18.77 37.87 -10.30
CA LEU A 498 19.83 38.82 -9.97
C LEU A 498 19.90 39.17 -8.47
N GLU A 499 18.82 39.01 -7.71
CA GLU A 499 18.85 39.08 -6.24
C GLU A 499 19.69 37.93 -5.63
N LEU A 500 19.64 36.74 -6.25
CA LEU A 500 20.41 35.57 -5.84
C LEU A 500 21.84 35.56 -6.42
N GLU A 501 21.97 35.97 -7.69
CA GLU A 501 23.20 35.98 -8.46
C GLU A 501 23.40 37.36 -9.12
N PRO A 502 23.91 38.38 -8.41
CA PRO A 502 24.03 39.75 -8.94
C PRO A 502 24.93 39.90 -10.17
N ASP A 503 25.89 39.01 -10.34
CA ASP A 503 26.89 39.02 -11.42
C ASP A 503 26.52 38.06 -12.59
N ASN A 504 25.29 37.57 -12.67
CA ASN A 504 24.86 36.67 -13.73
C ASN A 504 24.77 37.46 -15.07
N GLU A 505 25.79 37.24 -15.92
CA GLU A 505 25.96 37.99 -17.18
C GLU A 505 24.79 37.76 -18.16
N GLU A 506 24.23 36.54 -18.22
CA GLU A 506 23.12 36.22 -19.11
C GLU A 506 21.82 36.92 -18.67
N ALA A 507 21.53 36.91 -17.37
CA ALA A 507 20.38 37.65 -16.82
C ALA A 507 20.49 39.17 -17.04
N LEU A 508 21.68 39.75 -16.84
CA LEU A 508 21.93 41.18 -17.11
C LEU A 508 21.74 41.51 -18.58
N ALA A 509 22.21 40.66 -19.50
CA ALA A 509 22.01 40.85 -20.93
C ALA A 509 20.53 40.79 -21.30
N MET A 510 19.78 39.81 -20.78
CA MET A 510 18.34 39.65 -21.06
C MET A 510 17.49 40.81 -20.49
N MET A 511 17.88 41.40 -19.36
CA MET A 511 17.19 42.58 -18.79
C MET A 511 17.28 43.82 -19.67
N SER A 512 18.22 43.87 -20.62
CA SER A 512 18.41 45.03 -21.52
C SER A 512 17.53 45.01 -22.78
N TYR A 513 16.79 43.90 -22.98
CA TYR A 513 15.78 43.74 -24.03
C TYR A 513 14.38 44.07 -23.48
#